data_ecaef896d4fec2b3cb52280c195f110f
#
_entry.id   ecaef896d4fec2b3cb52280c195f110f
#
_cell.length_a   1.000
_cell.length_b   1.000
_cell.length_c   1.000
_cell.angle_alpha   90.00
_cell.angle_beta   90.00
_cell.angle_gamma   90.00
#
_symmetry.space_group_name_H-M   'P 1'
#
loop_
_entity.id
_entity.type
_entity.pdbx_description
1 polymer ?
#
loop_
_entity_poly.entity_id
_entity_poly.type
_entity_poly.pdbx_seq_one_letter_code
_entity_poly.pdbx_strand_id
1 'polypeptide(L)'
;MNKDELKAFVLANPRLVSMKPAGDGIYVLKYSKRVFYEDLWNDFLEECRGTIVDEDFNVVSRPFTKIYNYGVEAKAPVLANDVKVTAYRKANGFMVAMTWHNNDILVSTTGSTDNDYVGYAKEMMLKHMCWEDWVLAIASNEGHTFMFECVHPSDPHIIVEKTGMYFLGWRENSWDSRVHGFDCDTVWKIFAQDTIKCHAVESYHMTVGELVAESKRVRHEG
;
A
#
# COMPACT_ATOMS: atom_id res chain seq x y z
N MET A 1 -11.01 -12.66 5.20
CA MET A 1 -10.95 -12.09 6.58
C MET A 1 -12.37 -11.97 7.12
N ASN A 2 -12.63 -12.42 8.34
CA ASN A 2 -13.92 -12.19 9.00
C ASN A 2 -13.87 -10.84 9.73
N LYS A 3 -14.77 -9.91 9.36
CA LYS A 3 -14.76 -8.54 9.92
C LYS A 3 -15.10 -8.50 11.41
N ASP A 4 -16.02 -9.36 11.86
CA ASP A 4 -16.46 -9.37 13.27
C ASP A 4 -15.35 -9.91 14.19
N GLU A 5 -14.60 -10.91 13.71
CA GLU A 5 -13.41 -11.41 14.42
C GLU A 5 -12.30 -10.37 14.47
N LEU A 6 -12.06 -9.65 13.37
CA LEU A 6 -11.09 -8.55 13.35
C LEU A 6 -11.52 -7.43 14.32
N LYS A 7 -12.80 -7.03 14.29
CA LYS A 7 -13.36 -6.03 15.21
C LYS A 7 -13.13 -6.45 16.66
N ALA A 8 -13.51 -7.66 17.00
CA ALA A 8 -13.33 -8.21 18.35
C ALA A 8 -11.85 -8.23 18.76
N PHE A 9 -10.95 -8.66 17.85
CA PHE A 9 -9.51 -8.68 18.09
C PHE A 9 -8.96 -7.27 18.33
N VAL A 10 -9.28 -6.30 17.48
CA VAL A 10 -8.80 -4.92 17.58
C VAL A 10 -9.24 -4.28 18.90
N LEU A 11 -10.51 -4.41 19.25
CA LEU A 11 -11.07 -3.86 20.50
C LEU A 11 -10.48 -4.51 21.78
N ALA A 12 -10.16 -5.81 21.71
CA ALA A 12 -9.55 -6.54 22.82
C ALA A 12 -8.04 -6.27 22.98
N ASN A 13 -7.37 -5.74 21.95
CA ASN A 13 -5.91 -5.61 21.91
C ASN A 13 -5.42 -4.17 21.66
N PRO A 14 -5.83 -3.15 22.47
CA PRO A 14 -5.47 -1.74 22.22
C PRO A 14 -3.97 -1.44 22.38
N ARG A 15 -3.19 -2.38 22.97
CA ARG A 15 -1.72 -2.27 23.05
C ARG A 15 -1.02 -2.77 21.77
N LEU A 16 -1.69 -3.55 20.95
CA LEU A 16 -1.15 -4.10 19.71
C LEU A 16 -1.64 -3.33 18.50
N VAL A 17 -2.87 -2.83 18.51
CA VAL A 17 -3.47 -2.06 17.41
C VAL A 17 -4.04 -0.76 17.95
N SER A 18 -3.69 0.34 17.29
CA SER A 18 -4.38 1.62 17.47
C SER A 18 -5.48 1.75 16.41
N MET A 19 -6.63 2.24 16.84
CA MET A 19 -7.76 2.63 16.01
C MET A 19 -7.85 4.17 16.07
N LYS A 20 -7.22 4.84 15.08
CA LYS A 20 -7.09 6.29 15.05
C LYS A 20 -8.28 6.89 14.27
N PRO A 21 -9.09 7.78 14.86
CA PRO A 21 -10.13 8.50 14.12
C PRO A 21 -9.55 9.24 12.91
N ALA A 22 -10.25 9.17 11.78
CA ALA A 22 -9.86 9.80 10.51
C ALA A 22 -10.97 10.70 9.94
N GLY A 23 -11.91 11.13 10.78
CA GLY A 23 -13.09 11.91 10.39
C GLY A 23 -14.27 11.04 9.95
N ASP A 24 -15.46 11.61 9.92
CA ASP A 24 -16.68 11.02 9.32
C ASP A 24 -17.03 9.59 9.76
N GLY A 25 -16.75 9.23 11.01
CA GLY A 25 -17.02 7.89 11.54
C GLY A 25 -16.10 6.79 11.00
N ILE A 26 -14.94 7.15 10.43
CA ILE A 26 -13.95 6.19 9.94
C ILE A 26 -12.68 6.19 10.79
N TYR A 27 -11.95 5.07 10.75
CA TYR A 27 -10.78 4.84 11.61
C TYR A 27 -9.65 4.17 10.85
N VAL A 28 -8.43 4.68 11.05
CA VAL A 28 -7.20 4.01 10.56
C VAL A 28 -6.77 2.96 11.57
N LEU A 29 -6.63 1.73 11.13
CA LEU A 29 -6.07 0.63 11.89
C LEU A 29 -4.55 0.60 11.71
N LYS A 30 -3.80 0.70 12.82
CA LYS A 30 -2.34 0.65 12.78
C LYS A 30 -1.79 -0.24 13.88
N TYR A 31 -0.95 -1.20 13.49
CA TYR A 31 -0.22 -2.02 14.47
C TYR A 31 0.78 -1.16 15.27
N SER A 32 1.04 -1.54 16.52
CA SER A 32 2.02 -0.86 17.38
C SER A 32 3.45 -1.29 17.03
N LYS A 33 4.43 -0.45 17.38
CA LYS A 33 5.87 -0.79 17.21
C LYS A 33 6.23 -2.12 17.87
N ARG A 34 5.55 -2.46 18.98
CA ARG A 34 5.74 -3.74 19.69
C ARG A 34 5.51 -4.95 18.78
N VAL A 35 4.47 -4.91 17.95
CA VAL A 35 4.17 -6.01 17.00
C VAL A 35 5.35 -6.27 16.08
N PHE A 36 6.00 -5.19 15.60
CA PHE A 36 7.15 -5.29 14.70
C PHE A 36 8.40 -5.83 15.42
N TYR A 37 8.73 -5.28 16.59
CA TYR A 37 9.97 -5.64 17.30
C TYR A 37 9.91 -7.00 17.98
N GLU A 38 8.73 -7.46 18.40
CA GLU A 38 8.54 -8.75 19.08
C GLU A 38 8.01 -9.84 18.12
N ASP A 39 7.91 -9.53 16.83
CA ASP A 39 7.42 -10.45 15.77
C ASP A 39 6.04 -11.09 16.10
N LEU A 40 5.11 -10.28 16.58
CA LEU A 40 3.79 -10.72 17.05
C LEU A 40 2.75 -10.83 15.92
N TRP A 41 3.21 -10.96 14.66
CA TRP A 41 2.33 -10.97 13.50
C TRP A 41 1.35 -12.14 13.51
N ASN A 42 0.10 -11.83 13.20
CA ASN A 42 -0.98 -12.76 12.88
C ASN A 42 -1.84 -12.14 11.79
N ASP A 43 -2.80 -12.90 11.26
CA ASP A 43 -3.63 -12.48 10.13
C ASP A 43 -4.38 -11.17 10.39
N PHE A 44 -4.78 -10.87 11.64
CA PHE A 44 -5.42 -9.62 12.00
C PHE A 44 -4.43 -8.44 12.02
N LEU A 45 -3.25 -8.64 12.59
CA LEU A 45 -2.22 -7.60 12.67
C LEU A 45 -1.61 -7.27 11.31
N GLU A 46 -1.56 -8.25 10.40
CA GLU A 46 -1.14 -8.05 9.02
C GLU A 46 -2.04 -7.08 8.26
N GLU A 47 -3.33 -7.06 8.58
CA GLU A 47 -4.30 -6.11 8.01
C GLU A 47 -4.19 -4.70 8.62
N CYS A 48 -3.63 -4.56 9.81
CA CYS A 48 -3.56 -3.28 10.54
C CYS A 48 -2.38 -2.41 10.08
N ARG A 49 -2.20 -2.22 8.77
CA ARG A 49 -1.14 -1.39 8.16
C ARG A 49 -1.70 -0.21 7.36
N GLY A 50 -2.65 0.52 7.96
CA GLY A 50 -3.28 1.66 7.30
C GLY A 50 -4.62 1.33 6.67
N THR A 51 -5.17 0.16 6.94
CA THR A 51 -6.55 -0.17 6.58
C THR A 51 -7.49 0.79 7.29
N ILE A 52 -8.44 1.35 6.56
CA ILE A 52 -9.46 2.28 7.07
C ILE A 52 -10.79 1.55 7.04
N VAL A 53 -11.47 1.60 8.18
CA VAL A 53 -12.79 0.98 8.39
C VAL A 53 -13.76 2.00 8.94
N ASP A 54 -15.06 1.77 8.76
CA ASP A 54 -16.12 2.46 9.47
C ASP A 54 -16.36 1.87 10.88
N GLU A 55 -17.34 2.36 11.60
CA GLU A 55 -17.73 1.88 12.95
C GLU A 55 -18.17 0.42 12.96
N ASP A 56 -18.66 -0.10 11.84
CA ASP A 56 -19.08 -1.49 11.65
C ASP A 56 -17.98 -2.37 11.05
N PHE A 57 -16.77 -1.84 10.92
CA PHE A 57 -15.62 -2.52 10.30
C PHE A 57 -15.85 -2.91 8.83
N ASN A 58 -16.74 -2.20 8.11
CA ASN A 58 -16.74 -2.26 6.66
C ASN A 58 -15.51 -1.54 6.12
N VAL A 59 -14.94 -2.08 5.06
CA VAL A 59 -13.71 -1.54 4.47
C VAL A 59 -14.00 -0.24 3.73
N VAL A 60 -13.33 0.83 4.11
CA VAL A 60 -13.31 2.11 3.39
C VAL A 60 -12.07 2.21 2.50
N SER A 61 -10.90 1.81 3.03
CA SER A 61 -9.65 1.72 2.27
C SER A 61 -8.83 0.55 2.79
N ARG A 62 -8.29 -0.26 1.88
CA ARG A 62 -7.51 -1.45 2.26
C ARG A 62 -6.22 -1.52 1.44
N PRO A 63 -5.11 -0.92 1.93
CA PRO A 63 -3.82 -1.00 1.27
C PRO A 63 -3.18 -2.39 1.41
N PHE A 64 -1.89 -2.52 1.08
CA PHE A 64 -1.13 -3.76 1.27
C PHE A 64 -1.18 -4.23 2.73
N THR A 65 -1.44 -5.51 2.92
CA THR A 65 -1.16 -6.19 4.18
C THR A 65 0.34 -6.26 4.46
N LYS A 66 0.75 -6.84 5.57
CA LYS A 66 2.19 -7.05 5.86
C LYS A 66 2.84 -7.82 4.70
N ILE A 67 3.88 -7.24 4.13
CA ILE A 67 4.77 -7.89 3.18
C ILE A 67 6.00 -8.37 3.95
N TYR A 68 6.35 -9.65 3.81
CA TYR A 68 7.47 -10.29 4.50
C TYR A 68 8.74 -10.28 3.66
N ASN A 69 9.88 -10.12 4.31
CA ASN A 69 11.18 -10.23 3.66
C ASN A 69 11.49 -11.70 3.37
N TYR A 70 11.58 -12.04 2.08
CA TYR A 70 11.86 -13.42 1.63
C TYR A 70 13.18 -13.95 2.20
N GLY A 71 13.12 -15.14 2.79
CA GLY A 71 14.30 -15.80 3.39
C GLY A 71 14.80 -15.18 4.71
N VAL A 72 14.10 -14.18 5.26
CA VAL A 72 14.45 -13.51 6.52
C VAL A 72 13.36 -13.75 7.57
N GLU A 73 12.13 -13.44 7.25
CA GLU A 73 11.01 -13.58 8.19
C GLU A 73 10.38 -14.97 8.07
N ALA A 74 10.12 -15.63 9.20
CA ALA A 74 9.63 -17.01 9.25
C ALA A 74 8.29 -17.23 8.55
N LYS A 75 7.46 -16.21 8.48
CA LYS A 75 6.17 -16.24 7.77
C LYS A 75 6.28 -15.96 6.27
N ALA A 76 7.45 -15.59 5.75
CA ALA A 76 7.64 -15.44 4.32
C ALA A 76 7.42 -16.79 3.61
N PRO A 77 6.69 -16.80 2.48
CA PRO A 77 6.46 -18.03 1.75
C PRO A 77 7.79 -18.63 1.27
N VAL A 78 7.97 -19.94 1.47
CA VAL A 78 9.13 -20.67 0.91
C VAL A 78 8.73 -21.20 -0.45
N LEU A 79 9.40 -20.73 -1.48
CA LEU A 79 9.17 -21.16 -2.87
C LEU A 79 10.36 -21.99 -3.37
N ALA A 80 10.10 -22.97 -4.23
CA ALA A 80 11.17 -23.71 -4.89
C ALA A 80 11.91 -22.81 -5.88
N ASN A 81 13.21 -23.08 -6.11
CA ASN A 81 14.08 -22.23 -6.91
C ASN A 81 13.66 -22.12 -8.39
N ASP A 82 12.94 -23.11 -8.91
CA ASP A 82 12.47 -23.19 -10.29
C ASP A 82 11.11 -22.51 -10.51
N VAL A 83 10.44 -22.06 -9.44
CA VAL A 83 9.18 -21.33 -9.55
C VAL A 83 9.40 -20.01 -10.28
N LYS A 84 8.62 -19.79 -11.33
CA LYS A 84 8.63 -18.52 -12.09
C LYS A 84 7.88 -17.45 -11.31
N VAL A 85 8.46 -16.29 -11.19
CA VAL A 85 7.91 -15.13 -10.52
C VAL A 85 8.08 -13.87 -11.36
N THR A 86 7.25 -12.88 -11.10
CA THR A 86 7.50 -11.52 -11.56
C THR A 86 8.04 -10.72 -10.38
N ALA A 87 9.29 -10.31 -10.47
CA ALA A 87 9.94 -9.46 -9.48
C ALA A 87 9.76 -7.99 -9.87
N TYR A 88 9.51 -7.16 -8.88
CA TYR A 88 9.36 -5.72 -9.06
C TYR A 88 10.46 -4.99 -8.30
N ARG A 89 11.07 -4.00 -8.96
CA ARG A 89 12.01 -3.12 -8.30
C ARG A 89 11.27 -2.34 -7.21
N LYS A 90 11.78 -2.39 -5.98
CA LYS A 90 11.23 -1.61 -4.88
C LYS A 90 11.57 -0.13 -5.10
N ALA A 91 10.58 0.73 -5.30
CA ALA A 91 10.75 2.17 -5.19
C ALA A 91 10.92 2.54 -3.71
N ASN A 92 11.77 3.53 -3.42
CA ASN A 92 12.10 3.94 -2.05
C ASN A 92 11.50 5.31 -1.74
N GLY A 93 10.41 5.29 -1.03
CA GLY A 93 9.63 6.42 -0.57
C GLY A 93 8.72 6.00 0.58
N PHE A 94 7.53 6.52 0.62
CA PHE A 94 6.50 6.10 1.58
C PHE A 94 5.21 5.70 0.88
N MET A 95 4.52 4.70 1.43
CA MET A 95 3.27 4.18 0.88
C MET A 95 2.14 5.18 1.06
N VAL A 96 1.40 5.39 -0.02
CA VAL A 96 0.17 6.19 -0.08
C VAL A 96 -0.96 5.32 -0.61
N ALA A 97 -2.12 5.38 0.04
CA ALA A 97 -3.33 4.78 -0.46
C ALA A 97 -4.35 5.87 -0.79
N MET A 98 -5.11 5.66 -1.86
CA MET A 98 -6.16 6.56 -2.33
C MET A 98 -7.44 5.77 -2.58
N THR A 99 -8.57 6.29 -2.11
CA THR A 99 -9.90 5.73 -2.38
C THR A 99 -10.91 6.86 -2.51
N TRP A 100 -12.03 6.60 -3.20
CA TRP A 100 -13.15 7.52 -3.23
C TRP A 100 -14.00 7.36 -1.96
N HIS A 101 -14.21 8.44 -1.24
CA HIS A 101 -15.01 8.42 -0.02
C HIS A 101 -15.63 9.81 0.23
N ASN A 102 -16.93 9.87 0.55
CA ASN A 102 -17.66 11.10 0.86
C ASN A 102 -17.48 12.20 -0.20
N ASN A 103 -17.58 11.83 -1.48
CA ASN A 103 -17.44 12.72 -2.64
C ASN A 103 -16.08 13.43 -2.75
N ASP A 104 -15.02 12.83 -2.19
CA ASP A 104 -13.66 13.31 -2.34
C ASP A 104 -12.64 12.13 -2.34
N ILE A 105 -11.40 12.44 -2.68
CA ILE A 105 -10.30 11.49 -2.59
C ILE A 105 -9.79 11.43 -1.15
N LEU A 106 -10.01 10.30 -0.50
CA LEU A 106 -9.37 10.01 0.77
C LEU A 106 -7.93 9.54 0.51
N VAL A 107 -6.97 10.41 0.82
CA VAL A 107 -5.54 10.11 0.74
C VAL A 107 -5.05 9.70 2.12
N SER A 108 -4.36 8.57 2.21
CA SER A 108 -3.84 8.06 3.48
C SER A 108 -2.43 7.49 3.35
N THR A 109 -1.75 7.40 4.48
CA THR A 109 -0.50 6.66 4.65
C THR A 109 -0.74 5.44 5.55
N THR A 110 0.29 4.67 5.87
CA THR A 110 0.16 3.49 6.77
C THR A 110 -0.34 3.81 8.18
N GLY A 111 -0.58 5.05 8.54
CA GLY A 111 -0.99 5.39 9.91
C GLY A 111 -1.76 6.69 10.07
N SER A 112 -2.10 7.38 8.99
CA SER A 112 -2.81 8.67 9.10
C SER A 112 -3.45 9.09 7.78
N THR A 113 -4.46 9.95 7.89
CA THR A 113 -5.10 10.69 6.79
C THR A 113 -4.80 12.19 6.83
N ASP A 114 -4.02 12.66 7.83
CA ASP A 114 -3.86 14.08 8.15
C ASP A 114 -2.43 14.52 8.55
N ASN A 115 -1.42 13.67 8.33
CA ASN A 115 -0.03 13.99 8.66
C ASN A 115 0.68 14.70 7.51
N ASP A 116 1.93 15.16 7.76
CA ASP A 116 2.76 15.85 6.75
C ASP A 116 2.97 15.00 5.49
N TYR A 117 3.07 13.68 5.63
CA TYR A 117 3.23 12.75 4.50
C TYR A 117 2.00 12.74 3.57
N VAL A 118 0.79 12.92 4.11
CA VAL A 118 -0.41 13.12 3.28
C VAL A 118 -0.31 14.44 2.50
N GLY A 119 0.23 15.50 3.12
CA GLY A 119 0.53 16.76 2.46
C GLY A 119 1.53 16.58 1.31
N TYR A 120 2.63 15.87 1.55
CA TYR A 120 3.64 15.55 0.54
C TYR A 120 3.05 14.72 -0.61
N ALA A 121 2.19 13.75 -0.30
CA ALA A 121 1.52 12.97 -1.32
C ALA A 121 0.64 13.84 -2.22
N LYS A 122 -0.19 14.72 -1.65
CA LYS A 122 -1.04 15.67 -2.40
C LYS A 122 -0.19 16.62 -3.26
N GLU A 123 0.95 17.10 -2.76
CA GLU A 123 1.89 17.90 -3.56
C GLU A 123 2.39 17.13 -4.79
N MET A 124 2.80 15.86 -4.59
CA MET A 124 3.27 15.02 -5.71
C MET A 124 2.13 14.69 -6.68
N MET A 125 0.92 14.43 -6.20
CA MET A 125 -0.25 14.24 -7.05
C MET A 125 -0.41 15.42 -8.02
N LEU A 126 -0.38 16.65 -7.51
CA LEU A 126 -0.54 17.87 -8.30
C LEU A 126 0.61 18.14 -9.29
N LYS A 127 1.78 17.53 -9.09
CA LYS A 127 2.88 17.57 -10.08
C LYS A 127 2.65 16.63 -11.27
N HIS A 128 1.83 15.60 -11.09
CA HIS A 128 1.51 14.64 -12.16
C HIS A 128 0.27 15.03 -12.96
N MET A 129 -0.78 15.51 -12.29
CA MET A 129 -2.06 15.86 -12.88
C MET A 129 -2.75 16.95 -12.07
N CYS A 130 -3.75 17.64 -12.68
CA CYS A 130 -4.64 18.50 -11.91
C CYS A 130 -5.54 17.67 -10.96
N TRP A 131 -6.10 18.32 -9.96
CA TRP A 131 -6.93 17.63 -8.96
C TRP A 131 -8.17 16.99 -9.57
N GLU A 132 -8.78 17.67 -10.55
CA GLU A 132 -9.99 17.21 -11.23
C GLU A 132 -9.75 15.89 -11.98
N ASP A 133 -8.59 15.71 -12.58
CA ASP A 133 -8.22 14.45 -13.26
C ASP A 133 -8.03 13.32 -12.25
N TRP A 134 -7.44 13.60 -11.10
CA TRP A 134 -7.36 12.63 -9.99
C TRP A 134 -8.76 12.26 -9.50
N VAL A 135 -9.63 13.26 -9.27
CA VAL A 135 -11.02 13.04 -8.86
C VAL A 135 -11.73 12.14 -9.87
N LEU A 136 -11.64 12.45 -11.17
CA LEU A 136 -12.26 11.64 -12.21
C LEU A 136 -11.75 10.19 -12.20
N ALA A 137 -10.43 10.00 -12.08
CA ALA A 137 -9.82 8.68 -12.09
C ALA A 137 -10.22 7.84 -10.87
N ILE A 138 -10.21 8.42 -9.67
CA ILE A 138 -10.52 7.71 -8.42
C ILE A 138 -12.03 7.50 -8.26
N ALA A 139 -12.86 8.51 -8.56
CA ALA A 139 -14.32 8.41 -8.46
C ALA A 139 -14.91 7.42 -9.45
N SER A 140 -14.37 7.34 -10.68
CA SER A 140 -14.79 6.33 -11.67
C SER A 140 -14.52 4.89 -11.22
N ASN A 141 -13.75 4.72 -10.15
CA ASN A 141 -13.37 3.43 -9.57
C ASN A 141 -13.73 3.38 -8.07
N GLU A 142 -14.91 3.89 -7.72
CA GLU A 142 -15.45 3.80 -6.37
C GLU A 142 -15.42 2.35 -5.86
N GLY A 143 -15.19 2.18 -4.57
CA GLY A 143 -15.04 0.85 -3.96
C GLY A 143 -13.68 0.19 -4.16
N HIS A 144 -12.68 0.94 -4.64
CA HIS A 144 -11.31 0.46 -4.79
C HIS A 144 -10.32 1.29 -4.00
N THR A 145 -9.24 0.65 -3.55
CA THR A 145 -8.06 1.30 -2.99
C THR A 145 -6.90 1.19 -3.99
N PHE A 146 -6.33 2.33 -4.35
CA PHE A 146 -5.14 2.45 -5.19
C PHE A 146 -3.92 2.71 -4.33
N MET A 147 -2.82 2.04 -4.59
CA MET A 147 -1.61 2.07 -3.78
C MET A 147 -0.43 2.62 -4.59
N PHE A 148 0.28 3.54 -4.00
CA PHE A 148 1.44 4.20 -4.59
C PHE A 148 2.60 4.24 -3.60
N GLU A 149 3.82 4.28 -4.12
CA GLU A 149 4.98 4.77 -3.40
C GLU A 149 5.20 6.22 -3.78
N CYS A 150 5.21 7.10 -2.82
CA CYS A 150 5.47 8.53 -3.02
C CYS A 150 6.93 8.84 -2.67
N VAL A 151 7.64 9.39 -3.64
CA VAL A 151 9.00 9.88 -3.45
C VAL A 151 8.97 11.40 -3.40
N HIS A 152 9.27 11.97 -2.23
CA HIS A 152 9.22 13.40 -1.99
C HIS A 152 10.59 13.96 -1.55
N PRO A 153 11.00 15.16 -1.99
CA PRO A 153 12.30 15.73 -1.60
C PRO A 153 12.49 15.93 -0.08
N SER A 154 11.40 16.12 0.66
CA SER A 154 11.43 16.26 2.12
C SER A 154 11.50 14.94 2.88
N ASP A 155 11.46 13.79 2.18
CA ASP A 155 11.63 12.46 2.74
C ASP A 155 12.81 11.75 2.06
N PRO A 156 14.05 12.18 2.34
CA PRO A 156 15.23 11.66 1.67
C PRO A 156 15.52 10.21 2.09
N HIS A 157 15.68 9.35 1.13
CA HIS A 157 16.09 7.95 1.29
C HIS A 157 17.55 7.77 0.84
N ILE A 158 18.21 6.70 1.35
CA ILE A 158 19.59 6.36 0.97
C ILE A 158 19.70 6.12 -0.54
N ILE A 159 18.68 5.48 -1.12
CA ILE A 159 18.58 5.29 -2.56
C ILE A 159 17.81 6.48 -3.13
N VAL A 160 18.49 7.21 -4.02
CA VAL A 160 17.88 8.38 -4.68
C VAL A 160 16.96 7.89 -5.81
N GLU A 161 15.69 8.16 -5.66
CA GLU A 161 14.67 7.90 -6.67
C GLU A 161 14.25 9.19 -7.38
N LYS A 162 13.66 9.05 -8.56
CA LYS A 162 12.99 10.17 -9.21
C LYS A 162 11.76 10.56 -8.39
N THR A 163 11.63 11.84 -8.07
CA THR A 163 10.47 12.34 -7.31
C THR A 163 9.16 12.13 -8.06
N GLY A 164 8.10 11.80 -7.33
CA GLY A 164 6.77 11.58 -7.89
C GLY A 164 6.04 10.41 -7.26
N MET A 165 4.96 10.01 -7.93
CA MET A 165 4.11 8.89 -7.52
C MET A 165 4.42 7.67 -8.38
N TYR A 166 4.77 6.56 -7.75
CA TYR A 166 4.96 5.25 -8.38
C TYR A 166 3.73 4.39 -8.12
N PHE A 167 3.02 4.00 -9.17
CA PHE A 167 1.86 3.15 -9.00
C PHE A 167 2.29 1.72 -8.63
N LEU A 168 1.72 1.19 -7.52
CA LEU A 168 2.07 -0.12 -6.99
C LEU A 168 0.98 -1.17 -7.20
N GLY A 169 -0.26 -0.79 -7.36
CA GLY A 169 -1.37 -1.71 -7.53
C GLY A 169 -2.67 -1.19 -6.92
N TRP A 170 -3.68 -2.03 -6.96
CA TRP A 170 -5.02 -1.71 -6.48
C TRP A 170 -5.74 -2.94 -5.94
N ARG A 171 -6.81 -2.76 -5.21
CA ARG A 171 -7.73 -3.80 -4.77
C ARG A 171 -9.11 -3.25 -4.50
N GLU A 172 -10.12 -4.15 -4.51
CA GLU A 172 -11.46 -3.80 -4.07
C GLU A 172 -11.50 -3.58 -2.55
N ASN A 173 -12.37 -2.69 -2.08
CA ASN A 173 -12.60 -2.39 -0.68
C ASN A 173 -13.49 -3.48 -0.03
N SER A 174 -13.00 -4.69 0.00
CA SER A 174 -13.63 -5.83 0.65
C SER A 174 -12.62 -6.71 1.38
N TRP A 175 -13.07 -7.46 2.40
CA TRP A 175 -12.18 -8.32 3.17
C TRP A 175 -11.66 -9.53 2.39
N ASP A 176 -12.33 -9.91 1.31
CA ASP A 176 -11.96 -11.07 0.49
C ASP A 176 -11.18 -10.70 -0.77
N SER A 177 -10.97 -9.39 -1.01
CA SER A 177 -10.27 -8.91 -2.19
C SER A 177 -8.79 -9.29 -2.19
N ARG A 178 -8.28 -9.53 -3.39
CA ARG A 178 -6.85 -9.71 -3.64
C ARG A 178 -6.23 -8.41 -4.14
N VAL A 179 -4.93 -8.26 -3.93
CA VAL A 179 -4.18 -7.18 -4.57
C VAL A 179 -4.01 -7.53 -6.05
N HIS A 180 -4.42 -6.62 -6.90
CA HIS A 180 -4.09 -6.61 -8.31
C HIS A 180 -2.89 -5.67 -8.46
N GLY A 181 -1.69 -6.26 -8.55
CA GLY A 181 -0.47 -5.50 -8.73
C GLY A 181 -0.15 -5.39 -10.21
N PHE A 182 0.54 -4.37 -10.56
CA PHE A 182 1.56 -4.27 -11.60
C PHE A 182 1.20 -4.75 -13.00
N ASP A 183 0.05 -5.38 -13.20
CA ASP A 183 -0.41 -5.71 -14.54
C ASP A 183 -0.88 -4.41 -15.20
N CYS A 184 0.12 -3.67 -15.66
CA CYS A 184 0.02 -2.32 -16.18
C CYS A 184 -1.04 -2.20 -17.29
N ASP A 185 -1.31 -3.28 -18.03
CA ASP A 185 -2.22 -3.22 -19.17
C ASP A 185 -3.68 -2.96 -18.78
N THR A 186 -4.14 -3.40 -17.59
CA THR A 186 -5.52 -3.21 -17.18
C THR A 186 -5.70 -1.91 -16.40
N VAL A 187 -4.81 -1.63 -15.47
CA VAL A 187 -4.89 -0.42 -14.63
C VAL A 187 -4.32 0.79 -15.36
N TRP A 188 -3.31 0.59 -16.21
CA TRP A 188 -2.83 1.59 -17.12
C TRP A 188 -3.94 2.10 -18.06
N LYS A 189 -4.89 1.24 -18.44
CA LYS A 189 -6.10 1.71 -19.17
C LYS A 189 -7.02 2.57 -18.31
N ILE A 190 -7.08 2.34 -17.02
CA ILE A 190 -7.86 3.17 -16.09
C ILE A 190 -7.15 4.51 -15.86
N PHE A 191 -5.81 4.51 -15.74
CA PHE A 191 -5.00 5.69 -15.49
C PHE A 191 -4.23 6.20 -16.73
N ALA A 192 -4.21 5.47 -17.85
CA ALA A 192 -3.39 5.75 -19.03
C ALA A 192 -4.16 6.30 -20.22
N GLN A 193 -5.24 6.98 -20.03
CA GLN A 193 -5.68 7.90 -21.07
C GLN A 193 -4.75 9.11 -21.04
N ASP A 194 -3.55 8.99 -21.62
CA ASP A 194 -2.56 10.04 -21.92
C ASP A 194 -2.28 11.12 -20.85
N THR A 195 -2.96 11.11 -19.72
CA THR A 195 -2.98 12.17 -18.71
C THR A 195 -2.23 11.80 -17.43
N ILE A 196 -2.18 10.53 -17.02
CA ILE A 196 -1.52 10.15 -15.77
C ILE A 196 -0.05 9.83 -15.98
N LYS A 197 0.81 10.71 -15.50
CA LYS A 197 2.27 10.58 -15.58
C LYS A 197 2.87 9.94 -14.32
N CYS A 198 2.15 9.05 -13.63
CA CYS A 198 2.74 8.27 -12.55
C CYS A 198 3.88 7.39 -13.09
N HIS A 199 4.91 7.21 -12.28
CA HIS A 199 5.99 6.32 -12.65
C HIS A 199 5.54 4.87 -12.55
N ALA A 200 5.94 4.05 -13.51
CA ALA A 200 5.85 2.59 -13.41
C ALA A 200 7.05 2.07 -12.61
N VAL A 201 6.87 1.00 -11.84
CA VAL A 201 7.98 0.23 -11.30
C VAL A 201 8.47 -0.77 -12.35
N GLU A 202 9.78 -0.94 -12.44
CA GLU A 202 10.38 -1.94 -13.33
C GLU A 202 10.02 -3.35 -12.88
N SER A 203 9.73 -4.23 -13.83
CA SER A 203 9.41 -5.63 -13.55
C SER A 203 10.30 -6.58 -14.33
N TYR A 204 10.60 -7.73 -13.73
CA TYR A 204 11.49 -8.74 -14.28
C TYR A 204 10.84 -10.12 -14.15
N HIS A 205 10.81 -10.90 -15.24
CA HIS A 205 10.34 -12.27 -15.24
C HIS A 205 11.52 -13.21 -15.04
N MET A 206 11.56 -13.91 -13.92
CA MET A 206 12.68 -14.80 -13.58
C MET A 206 12.23 -15.93 -12.66
N THR A 207 13.09 -16.87 -12.38
CA THR A 207 12.87 -17.88 -11.33
C THR A 207 13.25 -17.34 -9.96
N VAL A 208 12.72 -17.96 -8.91
CA VAL A 208 13.10 -17.63 -7.51
C VAL A 208 14.60 -17.76 -7.30
N GLY A 209 15.23 -18.80 -7.87
CA GLY A 209 16.69 -19.01 -7.78
C GLY A 209 17.49 -17.88 -8.40
N GLU A 210 17.08 -17.40 -9.59
CA GLU A 210 17.69 -16.23 -10.25
C GLU A 210 17.49 -14.96 -9.44
N LEU A 211 16.29 -14.73 -8.90
CA LEU A 211 15.98 -13.57 -8.06
C LEU A 211 16.85 -13.54 -6.80
N VAL A 212 16.98 -14.69 -6.11
CA VAL A 212 17.84 -14.82 -4.91
C VAL A 212 19.31 -14.60 -5.26
N ALA A 213 19.77 -15.07 -6.42
CA ALA A 213 21.14 -14.82 -6.87
C ALA A 213 21.38 -13.34 -7.17
N GLU A 214 20.42 -12.68 -7.81
CA GLU A 214 20.50 -11.25 -8.13
C GLU A 214 20.44 -10.38 -6.88
N SER A 215 19.57 -10.69 -5.92
CA SER A 215 19.45 -9.95 -4.65
C SER A 215 20.77 -9.90 -3.86
N LYS A 216 21.63 -10.93 -3.99
CA LYS A 216 22.97 -10.95 -3.36
C LYS A 216 23.97 -10.01 -4.03
N ARG A 217 23.73 -9.57 -5.25
CA ARG A 217 24.58 -8.63 -6.00
C ARG A 217 24.19 -7.18 -5.71
N VAL A 218 22.94 -6.96 -5.33
CA VAL A 218 22.44 -5.65 -4.93
C VAL A 218 23.08 -5.28 -3.60
N ARG A 219 23.76 -4.13 -3.54
CA ARG A 219 24.49 -3.66 -2.35
C ARG A 219 23.71 -2.66 -1.50
N HIS A 220 22.45 -2.44 -1.81
CA HIS A 220 21.55 -1.50 -1.15
C HIS A 220 20.15 -2.08 -1.06
N GLU A 221 19.33 -1.50 -0.19
CA GLU A 221 17.91 -1.81 -0.09
C GLU A 221 17.18 -1.40 -1.38
N GLY A 222 16.50 -2.35 -2.03
CA GLY A 222 15.79 -2.05 -3.28
C GLY A 222 15.40 -3.24 -4.06
#